data_91271f9fb6e35a643dcd17d1113ea592
#
_entry.id   91271f9fb6e35a643dcd17d1113ea592
#
_cell.length_a   1.000
_cell.length_b   1.000
_cell.length_c   1.000
_cell.angle_alpha   90.00
_cell.angle_beta   90.00
_cell.angle_gamma   90.00
#
_symmetry.space_group_name_H-M   'P 1'
#
loop_
_entity.id
_entity.type
_entity.pdbx_description
1 polymer ?
#
loop_
_entity_poly.entity_id
_entity_poly.type
_entity_poly.pdbx_seq_one_letter_code
_entity_poly.pdbx_strand_id
1 'polypeptide(L)'
;MKTAALLFALIVSGSVFAKNISFTYFGNQGGNQSYYACSYVEDQTQSYLELLGATNIDVRCSGGISGGWSMQPVSIRASYDMAEVTGTSVELVEIKGDYSNSACGLNVKIIKEILKTLTNVEVLKKDDSCAFVTSNYYFKLNIAH
;
A
#
# COMPACT_ATOMS: atom_id res chain seq x y z
N MET A 1 48.10 -32.83 8.97
CA MET A 1 47.32 -32.36 7.83
C MET A 1 46.02 -31.80 8.35
N LYS A 2 45.86 -30.46 8.30
CA LYS A 2 44.62 -29.76 8.74
C LYS A 2 43.82 -29.40 7.53
N THR A 3 42.73 -30.08 7.28
CA THR A 3 41.77 -29.79 6.20
C THR A 3 40.91 -28.62 6.60
N ALA A 4 41.11 -27.48 5.98
CA ALA A 4 40.22 -26.29 6.11
C ALA A 4 39.01 -26.54 5.22
N ALA A 5 37.83 -26.69 5.85
CA ALA A 5 36.56 -26.71 5.16
C ALA A 5 36.15 -25.25 4.85
N LEU A 6 36.23 -24.88 3.56
CA LEU A 6 35.65 -23.63 3.08
C LEU A 6 34.11 -23.78 3.06
N LEU A 7 33.44 -23.10 4.00
CA LEU A 7 32.00 -22.86 3.91
C LEU A 7 31.75 -21.83 2.81
N PHE A 8 31.28 -22.26 1.66
CA PHE A 8 30.67 -21.38 0.66
C PHE A 8 29.28 -20.96 1.18
N ALA A 9 29.19 -19.73 1.69
CA ALA A 9 27.91 -19.09 1.90
C ALA A 9 27.30 -18.76 0.55
N LEU A 10 26.30 -19.52 0.12
CA LEU A 10 25.45 -19.20 -1.03
C LEU A 10 24.64 -17.94 -0.65
N ILE A 11 25.09 -16.78 -1.12
CA ILE A 11 24.29 -15.56 -1.10
C ILE A 11 23.21 -15.75 -2.17
N VAL A 12 22.01 -16.13 -1.74
CA VAL A 12 20.81 -16.09 -2.58
C VAL A 12 20.45 -14.64 -2.76
N SER A 13 20.94 -14.03 -3.83
CA SER A 13 20.52 -12.69 -4.24
C SER A 13 19.12 -12.81 -4.81
N GLY A 14 18.09 -12.60 -3.97
CA GLY A 14 16.72 -12.46 -4.46
C GLY A 14 16.66 -11.24 -5.39
N SER A 15 16.11 -11.40 -6.58
CA SER A 15 15.84 -10.27 -7.48
C SER A 15 14.78 -9.37 -6.86
N VAL A 16 15.01 -8.07 -6.93
CA VAL A 16 14.09 -7.05 -6.42
C VAL A 16 13.58 -6.22 -7.60
N PHE A 17 12.29 -6.03 -7.67
CA PHE A 17 11.65 -5.24 -8.73
C PHE A 17 11.16 -3.90 -8.20
N ALA A 18 11.64 -2.83 -8.81
CA ALA A 18 11.13 -1.49 -8.57
C ALA A 18 9.70 -1.34 -9.13
N LYS A 19 8.81 -0.84 -8.31
CA LYS A 19 7.41 -0.56 -8.64
C LYS A 19 7.09 0.91 -8.40
N ASN A 20 6.10 1.41 -9.13
CA ASN A 20 5.64 2.78 -8.97
C ASN A 20 4.11 2.84 -9.01
N ILE A 21 3.53 3.71 -8.19
CA ILE A 21 2.13 4.12 -8.28
C ILE A 21 2.05 5.63 -8.41
N SER A 22 1.05 6.11 -9.14
CA SER A 22 0.73 7.53 -9.24
C SER A 22 -0.75 7.70 -9.50
N PHE A 23 -1.43 8.46 -8.65
CA PHE A 23 -2.85 8.76 -8.84
C PHE A 23 -3.25 10.05 -8.12
N THR A 24 -4.42 10.59 -8.51
CA THR A 24 -5.05 11.72 -7.85
C THR A 24 -6.38 11.28 -7.24
N TYR A 25 -6.67 11.75 -6.04
CA TYR A 25 -7.92 11.49 -5.35
C TYR A 25 -8.68 12.81 -5.11
N PHE A 26 -9.90 12.87 -5.64
CA PHE A 26 -10.73 14.08 -5.63
C PHE A 26 -11.68 14.18 -4.43
N GLY A 27 -11.74 13.16 -3.57
CA GLY A 27 -12.49 13.22 -2.33
C GLY A 27 -14.02 13.21 -2.47
N ASN A 28 -14.56 12.70 -3.58
CA ASN A 28 -16.00 12.62 -3.77
C ASN A 28 -16.59 11.41 -3.03
N GLN A 29 -17.18 11.66 -1.88
CA GLN A 29 -18.04 10.70 -1.19
C GLN A 29 -19.42 11.31 -0.97
N GLY A 30 -20.42 10.82 -1.68
CA GLY A 30 -21.82 11.15 -1.45
C GLY A 30 -22.19 12.64 -1.55
N GLY A 31 -21.54 13.40 -2.44
CA GLY A 31 -21.81 14.82 -2.66
C GLY A 31 -21.03 15.77 -1.76
N ASN A 32 -20.31 15.29 -0.76
CA ASN A 32 -19.37 16.08 0.03
C ASN A 32 -17.94 15.86 -0.40
N GLN A 33 -17.21 16.93 -0.69
CA GLN A 33 -15.78 16.86 -0.93
C GLN A 33 -15.04 16.70 0.41
N SER A 34 -14.27 15.63 0.52
CA SER A 34 -13.36 15.43 1.66
C SER A 34 -11.94 15.72 1.23
N TYR A 35 -11.25 16.54 1.99
CA TYR A 35 -9.86 16.88 1.77
C TYR A 35 -8.98 16.27 2.85
N TYR A 36 -7.75 15.93 2.52
CA TYR A 36 -6.84 15.22 3.40
C TYR A 36 -5.51 15.96 3.50
N ALA A 37 -4.87 15.88 4.66
CA ALA A 37 -3.50 16.34 4.82
C ALA A 37 -2.53 15.37 4.10
N CYS A 38 -1.55 15.89 3.37
CA CYS A 38 -0.59 15.06 2.67
C CYS A 38 0.19 14.13 3.62
N SER A 39 0.55 14.59 4.82
CA SER A 39 1.20 13.74 5.81
C SER A 39 0.39 12.47 6.14
N TYR A 40 -0.92 12.62 6.34
CA TYR A 40 -1.81 11.47 6.56
C TYR A 40 -1.80 10.51 5.36
N VAL A 41 -1.86 11.05 4.15
CA VAL A 41 -1.90 10.23 2.92
C VAL A 41 -0.58 9.49 2.69
N GLU A 42 0.55 10.14 2.96
CA GLU A 42 1.89 9.55 2.90
C GLU A 42 2.02 8.42 3.92
N ASP A 43 1.65 8.66 5.18
CA ASP A 43 1.70 7.67 6.26
C ASP A 43 0.84 6.43 5.96
N GLN A 44 -0.39 6.63 5.45
CA GLN A 44 -1.27 5.51 5.09
C GLN A 44 -0.71 4.71 3.90
N THR A 45 -0.21 5.40 2.88
CA THR A 45 0.38 4.74 1.70
C THR A 45 1.60 3.93 2.09
N GLN A 46 2.49 4.50 2.90
CA GLN A 46 3.67 3.81 3.40
C GLN A 46 3.28 2.57 4.23
N SER A 47 2.34 2.72 5.16
CA SER A 47 1.89 1.62 6.03
C SER A 47 1.32 0.44 5.22
N TYR A 48 0.55 0.70 4.17
CA TYR A 48 0.04 -0.38 3.32
C TYR A 48 1.14 -1.05 2.50
N LEU A 49 2.10 -0.29 1.99
CA LEU A 49 3.24 -0.83 1.27
C LEU A 49 4.10 -1.73 2.18
N GLU A 50 4.39 -1.26 3.40
CA GLU A 50 5.13 -2.04 4.41
C GLU A 50 4.39 -3.34 4.78
N LEU A 51 3.08 -3.26 5.00
CA LEU A 51 2.24 -4.43 5.30
C LEU A 51 2.24 -5.47 4.17
N LEU A 52 2.40 -5.04 2.93
CA LEU A 52 2.48 -5.89 1.76
C LEU A 52 3.92 -6.36 1.44
N GLY A 53 4.89 -6.05 2.30
CA GLY A 53 6.27 -6.52 2.19
C GLY A 53 7.16 -5.67 1.27
N ALA A 54 6.73 -4.46 0.93
CA ALA A 54 7.56 -3.53 0.16
C ALA A 54 8.75 -3.00 0.99
N THR A 55 9.83 -2.70 0.31
CA THR A 55 11.05 -2.11 0.87
C THR A 55 11.47 -0.88 0.05
N ASN A 56 12.43 -0.09 0.53
CA ASN A 56 12.92 1.12 -0.13
C ASN A 56 11.79 2.06 -0.57
N ILE A 57 10.83 2.29 0.33
CA ILE A 57 9.61 3.04 0.06
C ILE A 57 9.89 4.54 0.07
N ASP A 58 9.57 5.24 -1.02
CA ASP A 58 9.53 6.71 -1.12
C ASP A 58 8.12 7.13 -1.53
N VAL A 59 7.38 7.76 -0.63
CA VAL A 59 6.04 8.27 -0.88
C VAL A 59 6.06 9.78 -0.86
N ARG A 60 5.43 10.38 -1.86
CA ARG A 60 5.28 11.83 -1.99
C ARG A 60 3.84 12.19 -2.30
N CYS A 61 3.33 13.13 -1.55
CA CYS A 61 2.02 13.71 -1.77
C CYS A 61 2.15 15.20 -2.13
N SER A 62 1.23 15.69 -2.92
CA SER A 62 1.04 17.11 -3.20
C SER A 62 -0.44 17.46 -3.23
N GLY A 63 -0.76 18.74 -3.01
CA GLY A 63 -2.14 19.18 -2.83
C GLY A 63 -2.63 18.97 -1.40
N GLY A 64 -3.89 18.60 -1.25
CA GLY A 64 -4.50 18.37 0.04
C GLY A 64 -4.80 19.65 0.84
N ILE A 65 -4.85 19.51 2.14
CA ILE A 65 -5.05 20.65 3.08
C ILE A 65 -3.66 21.18 3.46
N SER A 66 -3.40 22.44 3.14
CA SER A 66 -2.18 23.13 3.57
C SER A 66 -2.51 24.55 4.04
N GLY A 67 -1.91 24.98 5.15
CA GLY A 67 -1.89 26.38 5.59
C GLY A 67 -3.25 27.05 5.82
N GLY A 68 -4.31 26.28 6.04
CA GLY A 68 -5.62 26.78 6.51
C GLY A 68 -6.61 27.21 5.42
N TRP A 69 -6.23 27.33 4.15
CA TRP A 69 -7.17 27.88 3.13
C TRP A 69 -7.13 27.20 1.76
N SER A 70 -6.15 26.37 1.46
CA SER A 70 -6.07 25.67 0.18
C SER A 70 -6.59 24.26 0.34
N MET A 71 -7.73 23.97 -0.27
CA MET A 71 -8.34 22.64 -0.33
C MET A 71 -8.23 22.13 -1.76
N GLN A 72 -7.28 21.22 -1.98
CA GLN A 72 -7.03 20.65 -3.31
C GLN A 72 -7.10 19.13 -3.26
N PRO A 73 -7.39 18.47 -4.38
CA PRO A 73 -7.22 17.03 -4.48
C PRO A 73 -5.80 16.62 -4.10
N VAL A 74 -5.64 15.46 -3.48
CA VAL A 74 -4.32 14.92 -3.19
C VAL A 74 -3.80 14.14 -4.39
N SER A 75 -2.57 14.40 -4.77
CA SER A 75 -1.83 13.64 -5.78
C SER A 75 -0.71 12.87 -5.11
N ILE A 76 -0.73 11.55 -5.27
CA ILE A 76 0.20 10.61 -4.63
C ILE A 76 1.12 10.02 -5.69
N ARG A 77 2.40 9.95 -5.36
CA ARG A 77 3.40 9.18 -6.09
C ARG A 77 4.18 8.36 -5.08
N ALA A 78 4.33 7.08 -5.35
CA ALA A 78 5.20 6.24 -4.54
C ALA A 78 6.08 5.37 -5.44
N SER A 79 7.34 5.21 -5.03
CA SER A 79 8.26 4.21 -5.56
C SER A 79 8.66 3.27 -4.43
N TYR A 80 8.80 2.00 -4.75
CA TYR A 80 9.13 0.97 -3.78
C TYR A 80 9.64 -0.30 -4.48
N ASP A 81 10.28 -1.14 -3.71
CA ASP A 81 10.82 -2.40 -4.16
C ASP A 81 9.97 -3.56 -3.62
N MET A 82 9.75 -4.57 -4.46
CA MET A 82 9.14 -5.84 -4.07
C MET A 82 10.11 -6.98 -4.37
N ALA A 83 10.22 -7.92 -3.43
CA ALA A 83 11.00 -9.14 -3.65
C ALA A 83 10.35 -9.99 -4.75
N GLU A 84 11.19 -10.66 -5.54
CA GLU A 84 10.72 -11.67 -6.49
C GLU A 84 10.13 -12.87 -5.74
N VAL A 85 9.05 -13.40 -6.26
CA VAL A 85 8.45 -14.65 -5.76
C VAL A 85 9.36 -15.82 -6.17
N THR A 86 10.07 -16.39 -5.23
CA THR A 86 11.02 -17.51 -5.47
C THR A 86 10.53 -18.83 -4.91
N GLY A 87 9.43 -18.83 -4.17
CA GLY A 87 8.93 -19.98 -3.44
C GLY A 87 7.44 -20.24 -3.61
N THR A 88 6.96 -21.26 -2.90
CA THR A 88 5.54 -21.65 -2.84
C THR A 88 4.88 -21.26 -1.51
N SER A 89 5.59 -20.49 -0.67
CA SER A 89 5.01 -20.02 0.59
C SER A 89 3.99 -18.91 0.33
N VAL A 90 2.89 -18.95 1.06
CA VAL A 90 1.81 -17.97 0.96
C VAL A 90 1.54 -17.39 2.33
N GLU A 91 1.53 -16.08 2.42
CA GLU A 91 1.17 -15.34 3.62
C GLU A 91 -0.24 -14.76 3.48
N LEU A 92 -1.04 -14.93 4.53
CA LEU A 92 -2.36 -14.35 4.62
C LEU A 92 -2.28 -12.98 5.28
N VAL A 93 -2.63 -11.94 4.54
CA VAL A 93 -2.65 -10.55 5.02
C VAL A 93 -4.07 -10.02 5.06
N GLU A 94 -4.44 -9.37 6.16
CA GLU A 94 -5.72 -8.68 6.31
C GLU A 94 -5.49 -7.17 6.47
N ILE A 95 -6.12 -6.38 5.59
CA ILE A 95 -6.15 -4.93 5.68
C ILE A 95 -7.57 -4.51 6.03
N LYS A 96 -7.73 -3.76 7.10
CA LYS A 96 -9.05 -3.29 7.54
C LYS A 96 -8.95 -1.89 8.13
N GLY A 97 -9.97 -1.08 7.87
CA GLY A 97 -10.18 0.19 8.54
C GLY A 97 -11.27 0.08 9.59
N ASP A 98 -11.16 0.87 10.64
CA ASP A 98 -12.13 0.96 11.72
C ASP A 98 -13.10 2.14 11.54
N TYR A 99 -14.11 2.20 12.41
CA TYR A 99 -15.16 3.22 12.39
C TYR A 99 -14.68 4.66 12.60
N SER A 100 -13.49 4.86 13.12
CA SER A 100 -12.94 6.20 13.37
C SER A 100 -12.37 6.85 12.13
N ASN A 101 -12.24 6.08 11.03
CA ASN A 101 -11.56 6.53 9.83
C ASN A 101 -12.55 7.04 8.77
N SER A 102 -12.74 8.36 8.73
CA SER A 102 -13.54 9.05 7.70
C SER A 102 -12.95 8.98 6.29
N ALA A 103 -11.77 8.39 6.14
CA ALA A 103 -11.02 8.32 4.89
C ALA A 103 -11.18 6.98 4.14
N CYS A 104 -12.29 6.26 4.34
CA CYS A 104 -12.55 4.97 3.72
C CYS A 104 -12.27 4.99 2.20
N GLY A 105 -12.85 5.92 1.47
CA GLY A 105 -12.69 6.00 0.02
C GLY A 105 -11.25 6.25 -0.42
N LEU A 106 -10.51 7.08 0.30
CA LEU A 106 -9.10 7.33 0.05
C LEU A 106 -8.28 6.06 0.31
N ASN A 107 -8.45 5.42 1.46
CA ASN A 107 -7.72 4.22 1.82
C ASN A 107 -7.99 3.07 0.84
N VAL A 108 -9.25 2.85 0.47
CA VAL A 108 -9.62 1.87 -0.57
C VAL A 108 -8.95 2.19 -1.90
N LYS A 109 -8.89 3.48 -2.29
CA LYS A 109 -8.21 3.89 -3.52
C LYS A 109 -6.72 3.59 -3.46
N ILE A 110 -6.04 3.94 -2.37
CA ILE A 110 -4.61 3.64 -2.17
C ILE A 110 -4.34 2.15 -2.32
N ILE A 111 -5.09 1.31 -1.58
CA ILE A 111 -4.92 -0.15 -1.60
C ILE A 111 -5.12 -0.68 -3.03
N LYS A 112 -6.18 -0.27 -3.72
CA LYS A 112 -6.45 -0.70 -5.10
C LYS A 112 -5.33 -0.31 -6.07
N GLU A 113 -4.76 0.88 -5.94
CA GLU A 113 -3.66 1.30 -6.81
C GLU A 113 -2.38 0.49 -6.54
N ILE A 114 -2.08 0.18 -5.29
CA ILE A 114 -0.97 -0.71 -4.93
C ILE A 114 -1.21 -2.12 -5.51
N LEU A 115 -2.39 -2.70 -5.29
CA LEU A 115 -2.71 -4.06 -5.74
C LEU A 115 -2.61 -4.24 -7.27
N LYS A 116 -2.86 -3.19 -8.06
CA LYS A 116 -2.69 -3.22 -9.52
C LYS A 116 -1.25 -3.48 -9.96
N THR A 117 -0.27 -3.14 -9.15
CA THR A 117 1.15 -3.31 -9.47
C THR A 117 1.72 -4.65 -9.02
N LEU A 118 0.97 -5.38 -8.18
CA LEU A 118 1.40 -6.63 -7.58
C LEU A 118 0.87 -7.82 -8.39
N THR A 119 1.75 -8.70 -8.81
CA THR A 119 1.41 -9.92 -9.58
C THR A 119 1.33 -11.17 -8.71
N ASN A 120 1.84 -11.07 -7.48
CA ASN A 120 1.94 -12.16 -6.51
C ASN A 120 0.86 -12.11 -5.42
N VAL A 121 -0.17 -11.30 -5.61
CA VAL A 121 -1.24 -11.11 -4.63
C VAL A 121 -2.57 -11.58 -5.20
N GLU A 122 -3.24 -12.45 -4.46
CA GLU A 122 -4.61 -12.89 -4.73
C GLU A 122 -5.57 -12.25 -3.71
N VAL A 123 -6.63 -11.62 -4.21
CA VAL A 123 -7.67 -11.04 -3.34
C VAL A 123 -8.71 -12.13 -3.04
N LEU A 124 -8.70 -12.67 -1.82
CA LEU A 124 -9.64 -13.71 -1.39
C LEU A 124 -11.00 -13.15 -1.02
N LYS A 125 -11.01 -11.99 -0.36
CA LYS A 125 -12.22 -11.30 0.07
C LYS A 125 -11.98 -9.82 0.11
N LYS A 126 -12.96 -9.01 -0.25
CA LYS A 126 -12.94 -7.57 -0.09
C LYS A 126 -14.31 -7.03 0.27
N ASP A 127 -14.32 -5.99 1.07
CA ASP A 127 -15.42 -5.04 1.23
C ASP A 127 -14.83 -3.65 1.01
N ASP A 128 -15.17 -3.07 -0.12
CA ASP A 128 -14.66 -1.78 -0.57
C ASP A 128 -15.78 -0.76 -0.81
N SER A 129 -16.97 -1.07 -0.28
CA SER A 129 -18.14 -0.23 -0.30
C SER A 129 -18.08 0.79 0.81
N CYS A 130 -17.41 1.89 0.65
CA CYS A 130 -17.40 2.99 1.61
C CYS A 130 -18.78 3.66 1.70
N ALA A 131 -19.79 2.94 2.21
CA ALA A 131 -21.13 3.44 2.41
C ALA A 131 -21.17 4.43 3.60
N PHE A 132 -22.04 5.42 3.52
CA PHE A 132 -22.14 6.58 4.43
C PHE A 132 -22.24 6.25 5.93
N VAL A 133 -22.66 5.04 6.28
CA VAL A 133 -22.95 4.64 7.67
C VAL A 133 -21.88 3.72 8.25
N THR A 134 -21.07 3.10 7.39
CA THR A 134 -19.99 2.21 7.81
C THR A 134 -18.71 2.60 7.08
N SER A 135 -17.84 3.30 7.78
CA SER A 135 -16.53 3.71 7.26
C SER A 135 -15.54 2.54 7.13
N ASN A 136 -16.04 1.31 7.15
CA ASN A 136 -15.21 0.11 7.15
C ASN A 136 -14.84 -0.30 5.74
N TYR A 137 -13.61 -0.69 5.59
CA TYR A 137 -13.12 -1.44 4.43
C TYR A 137 -12.35 -2.67 4.92
N TYR A 138 -12.34 -3.69 4.09
CA TYR A 138 -11.69 -4.94 4.40
C TYR A 138 -11.12 -5.58 3.15
N PHE A 139 -9.88 -6.01 3.21
CA PHE A 139 -9.23 -6.81 2.20
C PHE A 139 -8.55 -7.99 2.86
N LYS A 140 -8.81 -9.19 2.34
CA LYS A 140 -8.12 -10.41 2.72
C LYS A 140 -7.34 -10.91 1.51
N LEU A 141 -6.04 -11.01 1.66
CA LEU A 141 -5.09 -11.23 0.59
C LEU A 141 -4.24 -12.46 0.87
N ASN A 142 -3.95 -13.24 -0.16
CA ASN A 142 -2.84 -14.19 -0.17
C ASN A 142 -1.67 -13.53 -0.90
N ILE A 143 -0.51 -13.50 -0.27
CA ILE A 143 0.73 -13.00 -0.85
C ILE A 143 1.68 -14.17 -1.02
N ALA A 144 2.11 -14.44 -2.25
CA ALA A 144 3.13 -15.44 -2.54
C ALA A 144 4.53 -14.84 -2.36
N HIS A 145 5.41 -15.61 -1.71
CA HIS A 145 6.81 -15.26 -1.44
C HIS A 145 7.79 -16.23 -2.07
#